data_b2c7b5ec96ebe6c7e5a3a3a50ec5931c
#
_entry.id   b2c7b5ec96ebe6c7e5a3a3a50ec5931c
#
_cell.length_a   1.000
_cell.length_b   1.000
_cell.length_c   1.000
_cell.angle_alpha   90.00
_cell.angle_beta   90.00
_cell.angle_gamma   90.00
#
_symmetry.space_group_name_H-M   'P 1'
#
loop_
_entity.id
_entity.type
_entity.pdbx_description
1 polymer ?
#
loop_
_entity_poly.entity_id
_entity_poly.type
_entity_poly.pdbx_seq_one_letter_code
_entity_poly.pdbx_strand_id
1 'polypeptide(L)'
;MFKKMEKESFYYGFPVVLMTTKDEMTGNDNLTPISSTWTLGKTIVIGISMHSKGYTNLKVGHAVTFNLADQTLLEKIEKIAKTTGHPIMPDYKQKAGYSFCSDKFQLGKFTKLAGEEVATVRIKECPIQIETLVQR
;
A
#
# COMPACT_ATOMS: atom_id res chain seq x y z
N MET A 1 0.74 1.57 36.75
CA MET A 1 2.19 1.28 36.79
C MET A 1 2.80 1.51 35.43
N PHE A 2 3.89 2.23 35.32
CA PHE A 2 4.61 2.48 34.07
C PHE A 2 5.84 1.60 34.00
N LYS A 3 6.14 1.09 32.80
CA LYS A 3 7.33 0.29 32.54
C LYS A 3 8.17 0.96 31.46
N LYS A 4 9.45 1.21 31.75
CA LYS A 4 10.40 1.68 30.75
C LYS A 4 10.66 0.57 29.75
N MET A 5 10.61 0.90 28.46
CA MET A 5 10.94 -0.01 27.37
C MET A 5 11.95 0.65 26.44
N GLU A 6 12.90 -0.14 25.98
CA GLU A 6 13.83 0.24 24.94
C GLU A 6 13.49 -0.53 23.66
N LYS A 7 13.24 0.18 22.60
CA LYS A 7 12.84 -0.36 21.29
C LYS A 7 13.63 0.33 20.19
N GLU A 8 14.06 -0.43 19.20
CA GLU A 8 14.72 0.11 18.02
C GLU A 8 13.76 0.91 17.12
N SER A 9 12.47 0.59 17.18
CA SER A 9 11.42 1.33 16.46
C SER A 9 10.16 1.45 17.32
N PHE A 10 9.43 2.55 17.11
CA PHE A 10 8.15 2.81 17.77
C PHE A 10 7.01 2.42 16.85
N TYR A 11 6.32 1.34 17.21
CA TYR A 11 5.10 0.93 16.52
C TYR A 11 3.93 0.91 17.50
N TYR A 12 2.90 1.66 17.19
CA TYR A 12 1.57 1.59 17.82
C TYR A 12 0.52 1.49 16.69
N GLY A 13 -0.74 1.21 17.06
CA GLY A 13 -1.78 0.94 16.08
C GLY A 13 -2.02 2.11 15.12
N PHE A 14 -1.87 1.85 13.82
CA PHE A 14 -2.26 2.73 12.73
C PHE A 14 -3.29 2.02 11.84
N PRO A 15 -4.21 2.74 11.21
CA PRO A 15 -5.07 2.16 10.20
C PRO A 15 -4.24 1.56 9.05
N VAL A 16 -4.65 0.39 8.56
CA VAL A 16 -4.06 -0.17 7.34
C VAL A 16 -4.72 0.47 6.13
N VAL A 17 -3.90 0.98 5.25
CA VAL A 17 -4.33 1.58 3.99
C VAL A 17 -3.79 0.74 2.83
N LEU A 18 -4.65 0.40 1.91
CA LEU A 18 -4.30 -0.29 0.68
C LEU A 18 -4.08 0.74 -0.42
N MET A 19 -2.80 1.04 -0.67
CA MET A 19 -2.41 2.01 -1.68
C MET A 19 -2.39 1.34 -3.06
N THR A 20 -3.17 1.87 -4.00
CA THR A 20 -3.16 1.42 -5.39
C THR A 20 -2.43 2.43 -6.28
N THR A 21 -1.55 1.92 -7.11
CA THR A 21 -0.77 2.67 -8.08
C THR A 21 -0.79 1.96 -9.42
N LYS A 22 -0.36 2.64 -10.47
CA LYS A 22 -0.24 2.07 -11.80
C LYS A 22 1.21 2.15 -12.28
N ASP A 23 1.71 1.06 -12.82
CA ASP A 23 3.01 1.04 -13.47
C ASP A 23 2.91 1.74 -14.83
N GLU A 24 3.67 2.80 -15.01
CA GLU A 24 3.67 3.60 -16.23
C GLU A 24 4.16 2.80 -17.46
N MET A 25 5.13 1.90 -17.25
CA MET A 25 5.74 1.13 -18.32
C MET A 25 4.85 0.00 -18.83
N THR A 26 4.16 -0.67 -17.92
CA THR A 26 3.36 -1.86 -18.24
C THR A 26 1.86 -1.62 -18.23
N GLY A 27 1.40 -0.53 -17.60
CA GLY A 27 0.00 -0.26 -17.34
C GLY A 27 -0.62 -1.14 -16.25
N ASN A 28 0.16 -1.99 -15.59
CA ASN A 28 -0.32 -2.89 -14.56
C ASN A 28 -0.67 -2.15 -13.26
N ASP A 29 -1.77 -2.55 -12.65
CA ASP A 29 -2.14 -2.07 -11.33
C ASP A 29 -1.29 -2.74 -10.25
N ASN A 30 -0.88 -1.98 -9.25
CA ASN A 30 -0.14 -2.48 -8.10
C ASN A 30 -0.87 -2.12 -6.81
N LEU A 31 -0.79 -3.01 -5.83
CA LEU A 31 -1.39 -2.88 -4.51
C LEU A 31 -0.30 -2.98 -3.45
N THR A 32 -0.22 -1.97 -2.59
CA THR A 32 0.77 -1.92 -1.50
C THR A 32 0.06 -1.63 -0.18
N PRO A 33 0.02 -2.56 0.78
CA PRO A 33 -0.43 -2.26 2.13
C PRO A 33 0.56 -1.35 2.83
N ILE A 34 0.07 -0.27 3.41
CA ILE A 34 0.85 0.67 4.21
C ILE A 34 0.07 1.07 5.46
N SER A 35 0.78 1.49 6.50
CA SER A 35 0.18 2.03 7.73
C SER A 35 0.80 3.37 8.14
N SER A 36 1.89 3.77 7.50
CA SER A 36 2.58 5.03 7.78
C SER A 36 1.96 6.17 6.97
N THR A 37 0.73 6.53 7.31
CA THR A 37 -0.01 7.62 6.65
C THR A 37 -0.58 8.59 7.66
N TRP A 38 -0.61 9.86 7.32
CA TRP A 38 -1.35 10.87 8.06
C TRP A 38 -1.82 11.98 7.13
N THR A 39 -2.82 12.73 7.55
CA THR A 39 -3.46 13.77 6.75
C THR A 39 -3.37 15.13 7.41
N LEU A 40 -3.17 16.15 6.59
CA LEU A 40 -3.27 17.54 7.00
C LEU A 40 -4.03 18.31 5.91
N GLY A 41 -5.23 18.78 6.25
CA GLY A 41 -6.11 19.39 5.27
C GLY A 41 -6.44 18.40 4.13
N LYS A 42 -6.11 18.78 2.90
CA LYS A 42 -6.30 17.95 1.70
C LYS A 42 -5.04 17.20 1.27
N THR A 43 -4.05 17.12 2.14
CA THR A 43 -2.77 16.47 1.85
C THR A 43 -2.64 15.17 2.63
N ILE A 44 -2.25 14.09 1.96
CA ILE A 44 -1.86 12.83 2.58
C ILE A 44 -0.35 12.73 2.52
N VAL A 45 0.28 12.48 3.67
CA VAL A 45 1.71 12.21 3.78
C VAL A 45 1.90 10.73 4.08
N ILE A 46 2.83 10.10 3.40
CA ILE A 46 3.12 8.67 3.57
C ILE A 46 4.59 8.41 3.83
N GLY A 47 4.85 7.44 4.68
CA GLY A 47 6.15 6.79 4.81
C GLY A 47 6.15 5.49 4.01
N ILE A 48 7.06 5.34 3.06
CA ILE A 48 7.13 4.17 2.20
C ILE A 48 8.58 3.77 1.91
N SER A 49 8.83 2.47 1.88
CA SER A 49 10.16 1.95 1.51
C SER A 49 10.46 2.20 0.03
N MET A 50 11.65 2.72 -0.26
CA MET A 50 12.14 2.88 -1.64
C MET A 50 12.27 1.56 -2.40
N HIS A 51 12.31 0.43 -1.69
CA HIS A 51 12.36 -0.90 -2.28
C HIS A 51 10.98 -1.52 -2.55
N SER A 52 9.90 -0.76 -2.40
CA SER A 52 8.56 -1.23 -2.73
C SER A 52 8.20 -0.90 -4.18
N LYS A 53 7.41 -1.79 -4.80
CA LYS A 53 6.88 -1.51 -6.15
C LYS A 53 5.96 -0.28 -6.13
N GLY A 54 5.22 -0.08 -5.04
CA GLY A 54 4.41 1.12 -4.86
C GLY A 54 5.23 2.40 -4.97
N TYR A 55 6.40 2.43 -4.32
CA TYR A 55 7.30 3.59 -4.39
C TYR A 55 7.77 3.88 -5.83
N THR A 56 8.18 2.86 -6.57
CA THR A 56 8.67 3.07 -7.96
C THR A 56 7.60 3.63 -8.90
N ASN A 57 6.33 3.46 -8.56
CA ASN A 57 5.22 4.01 -9.32
C ASN A 57 4.85 5.45 -8.91
N LEU A 58 5.42 5.94 -7.80
CA LEU A 58 5.16 7.31 -7.30
C LEU A 58 6.04 8.31 -8.04
N LYS A 59 5.44 9.04 -8.97
CA LYS A 59 6.07 10.16 -9.66
C LYS A 59 5.14 11.37 -9.56
N VAL A 60 5.70 12.56 -9.50
CA VAL A 60 4.91 13.80 -9.45
C VAL A 60 3.91 13.84 -10.60
N GLY A 61 2.66 14.14 -10.29
CA GLY A 61 1.55 14.16 -11.23
C GLY A 61 0.86 12.82 -11.47
N HIS A 62 1.46 11.69 -11.03
CA HIS A 62 0.82 10.39 -11.16
C HIS A 62 -0.29 10.20 -10.12
N ALA A 63 -1.28 9.43 -10.51
CA ALA A 63 -2.41 9.09 -9.65
C ALA A 63 -2.04 8.04 -8.59
N VAL A 64 -2.62 8.19 -7.41
CA VAL A 64 -2.57 7.22 -6.33
C VAL A 64 -3.93 7.18 -5.65
N THR A 65 -4.47 6.00 -5.40
CA THR A 65 -5.69 5.86 -4.62
C THR A 65 -5.39 5.18 -3.28
N PHE A 66 -5.86 5.78 -2.20
CA PHE A 66 -5.76 5.24 -0.85
C PHE A 66 -7.09 4.62 -0.46
N ASN A 67 -7.08 3.31 -0.25
CA ASN A 67 -8.27 2.54 0.11
C ASN A 67 -8.14 2.17 1.58
N LEU A 68 -9.02 2.73 2.43
CA LEU A 68 -8.98 2.48 3.86
C LEU A 68 -9.68 1.17 4.16
N ALA A 69 -8.94 0.25 4.75
CA ALA A 69 -9.46 -1.07 5.12
C ALA A 69 -10.14 -1.02 6.49
N ASP A 70 -11.09 -1.90 6.69
CA ASP A 70 -11.66 -2.21 7.99
C ASP A 70 -11.26 -3.63 8.47
N GLN A 71 -11.70 -4.00 9.65
CA GLN A 71 -11.35 -5.28 10.27
C GLN A 71 -11.83 -6.51 9.46
N THR A 72 -12.84 -6.37 8.61
CA THR A 72 -13.36 -7.49 7.80
C THR A 72 -12.38 -7.94 6.72
N LEU A 73 -11.39 -7.10 6.40
CA LEU A 73 -10.38 -7.37 5.37
C LEU A 73 -9.08 -7.98 5.91
N LEU A 74 -9.00 -8.26 7.22
CA LEU A 74 -7.78 -8.75 7.86
C LEU A 74 -7.18 -9.96 7.14
N GLU A 75 -7.96 -11.02 6.92
CA GLU A 75 -7.48 -12.23 6.25
C GLU A 75 -6.98 -11.99 4.83
N LYS A 76 -7.65 -11.11 4.08
CA LYS A 76 -7.24 -10.74 2.73
C LYS A 76 -5.91 -9.97 2.74
N ILE A 77 -5.74 -9.06 3.69
CA ILE A 77 -4.52 -8.27 3.86
C ILE A 77 -3.35 -9.15 4.29
N GLU A 78 -3.56 -10.09 5.20
CA GLU A 78 -2.52 -11.02 5.64
C GLU A 78 -1.96 -11.87 4.49
N LYS A 79 -2.80 -12.26 3.53
CA LYS A 79 -2.34 -13.00 2.34
C LYS A 79 -1.35 -12.23 1.49
N ILE A 80 -1.46 -10.91 1.43
CA ILE A 80 -0.58 -10.06 0.62
C ILE A 80 0.53 -9.37 1.43
N ALA A 81 0.50 -9.45 2.76
CA ALA A 81 1.38 -8.68 3.64
C ALA A 81 2.87 -8.92 3.41
N LYS A 82 3.27 -10.18 3.15
CA LYS A 82 4.67 -10.55 2.87
C LYS A 82 4.92 -10.80 1.38
N THR A 83 4.35 -9.97 0.52
CA THR A 83 4.58 -10.05 -0.92
C THR A 83 5.15 -8.74 -1.46
N THR A 84 5.87 -8.84 -2.56
CA THR A 84 6.42 -7.69 -3.28
C THR A 84 6.09 -7.78 -4.76
N GLY A 85 5.81 -6.64 -5.37
CA GLY A 85 5.63 -6.52 -6.82
C GLY A 85 6.94 -6.43 -7.60
N HIS A 86 8.09 -6.44 -6.91
CA HIS A 86 9.40 -6.52 -7.55
C HIS A 86 9.89 -7.97 -7.61
N PRO A 87 10.27 -8.49 -8.80
CA PRO A 87 10.82 -9.84 -8.93
C PRO A 87 12.19 -9.97 -8.29
N ILE A 88 12.96 -8.89 -8.23
CA ILE A 88 14.26 -8.84 -7.58
C ILE A 88 14.09 -8.18 -6.21
N MET A 89 14.43 -8.92 -5.15
CA MET A 89 14.28 -8.47 -3.77
C MET A 89 15.63 -8.27 -3.10
N PRO A 90 15.78 -7.23 -2.24
CA PRO A 90 16.92 -7.13 -1.34
C PRO A 90 16.99 -8.32 -0.38
N ASP A 91 18.22 -8.68 0.05
CA ASP A 91 18.46 -9.82 0.95
C ASP A 91 17.63 -9.77 2.23
N TYR A 92 17.44 -8.58 2.81
CA TYR A 92 16.67 -8.44 4.04
C TYR A 92 15.20 -8.82 3.86
N LYS A 93 14.62 -8.56 2.69
CA LYS A 93 13.25 -8.98 2.36
C LYS A 93 13.16 -10.49 2.19
N GLN A 94 14.12 -11.09 1.52
CA GLN A 94 14.19 -12.55 1.37
C GLN A 94 14.30 -13.23 2.74
N LYS A 95 15.18 -12.75 3.62
CA LYS A 95 15.35 -13.24 5.00
C LYS A 95 14.09 -13.06 5.84
N ALA A 96 13.31 -12.00 5.60
CA ALA A 96 12.04 -11.75 6.28
C ALA A 96 10.87 -12.59 5.74
N GLY A 97 11.09 -13.43 4.73
CA GLY A 97 10.07 -14.33 4.18
C GLY A 97 9.16 -13.69 3.12
N TYR A 98 9.59 -12.59 2.50
CA TYR A 98 8.86 -12.00 1.37
C TYR A 98 8.96 -12.86 0.12
N SER A 99 7.90 -12.88 -0.67
CA SER A 99 7.86 -13.53 -1.98
C SER A 99 7.36 -12.58 -3.06
N PHE A 100 7.78 -12.81 -4.31
CA PHE A 100 7.27 -12.07 -5.44
C PHE A 100 5.82 -12.45 -5.75
N CYS A 101 4.98 -11.44 -5.99
CA CYS A 101 3.61 -11.63 -6.45
C CYS A 101 3.28 -10.54 -7.48
N SER A 102 2.99 -10.95 -8.71
CA SER A 102 2.68 -10.03 -9.81
C SER A 102 1.27 -9.44 -9.69
N ASP A 103 0.33 -10.17 -9.09
CA ASP A 103 -1.06 -9.75 -8.93
C ASP A 103 -1.56 -10.00 -7.50
N LYS A 104 -1.39 -8.98 -6.66
CA LYS A 104 -1.85 -9.00 -5.27
C LYS A 104 -3.38 -8.88 -5.15
N PHE A 105 -4.03 -8.30 -6.14
CA PHE A 105 -5.50 -8.23 -6.16
C PHE A 105 -6.09 -9.64 -6.25
N GLN A 106 -5.55 -10.47 -7.13
CA GLN A 106 -5.98 -11.86 -7.26
C GLN A 106 -5.63 -12.66 -6.00
N LEU A 107 -4.41 -12.53 -5.48
CA LEU A 107 -3.96 -13.25 -4.29
C LEU A 107 -4.82 -12.93 -3.06
N GLY A 108 -5.11 -11.67 -2.82
CA GLY A 108 -5.96 -11.22 -1.71
C GLY A 108 -7.46 -11.30 -2.00
N LYS A 109 -7.85 -11.64 -3.22
CA LYS A 109 -9.25 -11.63 -3.70
C LYS A 109 -9.93 -10.27 -3.55
N PHE A 110 -9.21 -9.21 -3.91
CA PHE A 110 -9.74 -7.85 -3.96
C PHE A 110 -10.37 -7.56 -5.32
N THR A 111 -11.49 -6.87 -5.31
CA THR A 111 -12.20 -6.47 -6.52
C THR A 111 -11.81 -5.07 -6.93
N LYS A 112 -11.29 -4.93 -8.15
CA LYS A 112 -10.96 -3.63 -8.73
C LYS A 112 -12.22 -2.90 -9.17
N LEU A 113 -12.32 -1.62 -8.83
CA LEU A 113 -13.25 -0.67 -9.44
C LEU A 113 -12.43 0.38 -10.19
N ALA A 114 -12.93 0.83 -11.33
CA ALA A 114 -12.32 1.97 -12.03
C ALA A 114 -12.30 3.21 -11.13
N GLY A 115 -11.21 4.01 -11.20
CA GLY A 115 -11.20 5.33 -10.59
C GLY A 115 -12.29 6.22 -11.21
N GLU A 116 -12.79 7.17 -10.44
CA GLU A 116 -13.77 8.15 -10.93
C GLU A 116 -13.08 9.36 -11.54
N GLU A 117 -12.08 9.89 -10.85
CA GLU A 117 -11.35 11.10 -11.24
C GLU A 117 -9.92 10.80 -11.71
N VAL A 118 -9.36 9.63 -11.37
CA VAL A 118 -7.98 9.27 -11.67
C VAL A 118 -7.85 7.88 -12.31
N ALA A 119 -6.70 7.62 -12.91
CA ALA A 119 -6.45 6.37 -13.64
C ALA A 119 -6.19 5.14 -12.75
N THR A 120 -5.89 5.33 -11.46
CA THR A 120 -5.67 4.22 -10.53
C THR A 120 -7.00 3.58 -10.12
N VAL A 121 -6.98 2.26 -9.93
CA VAL A 121 -8.17 1.52 -9.49
C VAL A 121 -8.46 1.75 -8.01
N ARG A 122 -9.72 1.65 -7.66
CA ARG A 122 -10.22 1.58 -6.28
C ARG A 122 -10.43 0.14 -5.88
N ILE A 123 -10.51 -0.14 -4.58
CA ILE A 123 -10.83 -1.48 -4.06
C ILE A 123 -12.26 -1.46 -3.52
N LYS A 124 -13.12 -2.29 -4.14
CA LYS A 124 -14.55 -2.34 -3.83
C LYS A 124 -14.84 -2.63 -2.36
N GLU A 125 -14.08 -3.52 -1.76
CA GLU A 125 -14.29 -3.98 -0.38
C GLU A 125 -13.90 -2.93 0.67
N CYS A 126 -13.13 -1.91 0.32
CA CYS A 126 -12.73 -0.85 1.25
C CYS A 126 -13.86 0.18 1.40
N PRO A 127 -14.25 0.53 2.65
CA PRO A 127 -15.37 1.44 2.88
C PRO A 127 -15.09 2.90 2.48
N ILE A 128 -13.81 3.30 2.43
CA ILE A 128 -13.40 4.64 2.04
C ILE A 128 -12.30 4.54 0.99
N GLN A 129 -12.45 5.29 -0.11
CA GLN A 129 -11.46 5.41 -1.16
C GLN A 129 -11.15 6.89 -1.40
N ILE A 130 -9.88 7.25 -1.44
CA ILE A 130 -9.42 8.62 -1.61
C ILE A 130 -8.51 8.68 -2.84
N GLU A 131 -9.00 9.30 -3.89
CA GLU A 131 -8.26 9.51 -5.13
C GLU A 131 -7.38 10.74 -5.03
N THR A 132 -6.12 10.63 -5.40
CA THR A 132 -5.12 11.69 -5.22
C THR A 132 -4.13 11.74 -6.38
N LEU A 133 -3.36 12.83 -6.43
CA LEU A 133 -2.19 12.98 -7.30
C LEU A 133 -0.95 13.23 -6.45
N VAL A 134 0.16 12.64 -6.86
CA VAL A 134 1.46 12.85 -6.21
C VAL A 134 1.93 14.28 -6.45
N GLN A 135 2.24 15.01 -5.38
CA GLN A 135 2.76 16.38 -5.44
C GLN A 135 4.28 16.43 -5.32
N ARG A 136 4.83 15.57 -4.49
CA ARG A 136 6.29 15.48 -4.27
C ARG A 136 6.68 14.06 -3.90
#